data_5c5b1dbb71d1028bbb1914dd1d06dbdd
#
_entry.id   5c5b1dbb71d1028bbb1914dd1d06dbdd
#
_cell.length_a   1.000
_cell.length_b   1.000
_cell.length_c   1.000
_cell.angle_alpha   90.00
_cell.angle_beta   90.00
_cell.angle_gamma   90.00
#
_symmetry.space_group_name_H-M   'P 1'
#
loop_
_entity.id
_entity.type
_entity.pdbx_description
1 polymer ?
#
loop_
_entity_poly.entity_id
_entity_poly.type
_entity_poly.pdbx_seq_one_letter_code
_entity_poly.pdbx_strand_id
1 'polypeptide(L)'
;MLFFVTKKIYKCGNLGKRIAIILCEKFEGGAWRSKSLRKLLYEAENKRAESMPYGWESPLIVGPIEVGKYCSFGPGVRRFPVNHAIDMITTSPYAFNPVCGWVEKDMREYTMLTIGNDVWIGADAIILPNVKTIGDGVIIGAGSIVTKDIPPYAVVAGNPARVLRYRFKEELCQRISATRWWDLPKSELLTLLPLFSKPEEFVRHIE
;
A
#
# COMPACT_ATOMS: atom_id res chain seq x y z
N MET A 1 23.44 -6.11 10.66
CA MET A 1 24.03 -7.24 9.88
C MET A 1 23.02 -7.81 8.87
N LEU A 2 21.82 -8.20 9.29
CA LEU A 2 20.77 -8.78 8.40
C LEU A 2 20.48 -7.93 7.14
N PHE A 3 20.25 -6.63 7.31
CA PHE A 3 19.99 -5.70 6.21
C PHE A 3 21.08 -5.71 5.11
N PHE A 4 22.35 -5.73 5.47
CA PHE A 4 23.44 -5.72 4.49
C PHE A 4 23.54 -7.03 3.70
N VAL A 5 23.27 -8.17 4.35
CA VAL A 5 23.25 -9.49 3.72
C VAL A 5 22.05 -9.57 2.76
N THR A 6 20.86 -9.22 3.23
CA THR A 6 19.65 -9.28 2.42
C THR A 6 19.69 -8.31 1.24
N LYS A 7 20.30 -7.12 1.39
CA LYS A 7 20.51 -6.16 0.29
C LYS A 7 21.37 -6.73 -0.84
N LYS A 8 22.41 -7.50 -0.52
CA LYS A 8 23.22 -8.18 -1.54
C LYS A 8 22.43 -9.26 -2.26
N ILE A 9 21.70 -10.10 -1.51
CA ILE A 9 20.88 -11.16 -2.06
C ILE A 9 19.75 -10.61 -2.94
N TYR A 10 19.13 -9.52 -2.54
CA TYR A 10 18.03 -8.86 -3.27
C TYR A 10 18.42 -8.47 -4.71
N LYS A 11 19.68 -8.10 -4.93
CA LYS A 11 20.21 -7.75 -6.25
C LYS A 11 20.43 -8.94 -7.18
N CYS A 12 20.29 -10.18 -6.69
CA CYS A 12 20.50 -11.41 -7.46
C CYS A 12 19.23 -11.85 -8.24
N GLY A 13 18.46 -10.90 -8.78
CA GLY A 13 17.28 -11.19 -9.57
C GLY A 13 16.05 -11.61 -8.74
N ASN A 14 15.02 -12.13 -9.41
CA ASN A 14 13.73 -12.43 -8.76
C ASN A 14 13.83 -13.46 -7.62
N LEU A 15 14.68 -14.50 -7.78
CA LEU A 15 14.89 -15.46 -6.72
C LEU A 15 15.57 -14.82 -5.51
N GLY A 16 16.59 -13.99 -5.73
CA GLY A 16 17.27 -13.24 -4.69
C GLY A 16 16.32 -12.32 -3.93
N LYS A 17 15.41 -11.62 -4.63
CA LYS A 17 14.37 -10.79 -4.02
C LYS A 17 13.50 -11.60 -3.05
N ARG A 18 12.98 -12.75 -3.49
CA ARG A 18 12.16 -13.64 -2.66
C ARG A 18 12.90 -14.13 -1.43
N ILE A 19 14.13 -14.60 -1.60
CA ILE A 19 14.97 -15.08 -0.48
C ILE A 19 15.23 -13.95 0.53
N ALA A 20 15.58 -12.75 0.07
CA ALA A 20 15.84 -11.60 0.95
C ALA A 20 14.61 -11.20 1.77
N ILE A 21 13.42 -11.20 1.18
CA ILE A 21 12.15 -10.92 1.87
C ILE A 21 11.91 -11.99 2.94
N ILE A 22 11.97 -13.28 2.58
CA ILE A 22 11.77 -14.40 3.52
C ILE A 22 12.74 -14.34 4.70
N LEU A 23 14.01 -13.99 4.46
CA LEU A 23 14.99 -13.85 5.53
C LEU A 23 14.65 -12.71 6.48
N CYS A 24 14.26 -11.54 5.94
CA CYS A 24 13.81 -10.43 6.76
C CYS A 24 12.60 -10.79 7.64
N GLU A 25 11.61 -11.45 7.05
CA GLU A 25 10.41 -11.88 7.76
C GLU A 25 10.71 -12.91 8.85
N LYS A 26 11.50 -13.93 8.51
CA LYS A 26 11.85 -15.02 9.41
C LYS A 26 12.63 -14.52 10.64
N PHE A 27 13.61 -13.65 10.44
CA PHE A 27 14.50 -13.21 11.52
C PHE A 27 13.96 -12.01 12.31
N GLU A 28 13.01 -11.25 11.78
CA GLU A 28 12.44 -10.07 12.46
C GLU A 28 10.95 -10.22 12.80
N GLY A 29 10.40 -11.42 12.72
CA GLY A 29 9.05 -11.75 13.18
C GLY A 29 7.91 -11.31 12.27
N GLY A 30 8.12 -11.37 10.95
CA GLY A 30 7.13 -11.11 9.92
C GLY A 30 7.27 -9.74 9.26
N ALA A 31 6.64 -9.58 8.09
CA ALA A 31 6.71 -8.35 7.29
C ALA A 31 6.32 -7.10 8.07
N TRP A 32 5.27 -7.21 8.90
CA TRP A 32 4.76 -6.11 9.72
C TRP A 32 5.74 -5.60 10.80
N ARG A 33 6.71 -6.40 11.21
CA ARG A 33 7.73 -6.02 12.22
C ARG A 33 9.07 -5.67 11.61
N SER A 34 9.39 -6.21 10.44
CA SER A 34 10.73 -6.15 9.87
C SER A 34 11.15 -4.74 9.49
N LYS A 35 12.08 -4.18 10.26
CA LYS A 35 12.75 -2.91 9.95
C LYS A 35 13.70 -3.05 8.76
N SER A 36 14.39 -4.21 8.67
CA SER A 36 15.31 -4.49 7.56
C SER A 36 14.56 -4.60 6.23
N LEU A 37 13.37 -5.21 6.22
CA LEU A 37 12.55 -5.30 5.03
C LEU A 37 12.08 -3.92 4.56
N ARG A 38 11.55 -3.08 5.46
CA ARG A 38 11.13 -1.71 5.11
C ARG A 38 12.26 -0.90 4.50
N LYS A 39 13.44 -0.95 5.13
CA LYS A 39 14.62 -0.25 4.60
C LYS A 39 15.07 -0.81 3.24
N LEU A 40 15.03 -2.12 3.08
CA LEU A 40 15.40 -2.79 1.82
C LEU A 40 14.49 -2.37 0.66
N LEU A 41 13.18 -2.42 0.88
CA LEU A 41 12.20 -2.07 -0.15
C LEU A 41 12.18 -0.57 -0.45
N TYR A 42 12.43 0.27 0.56
CA TYR A 42 12.60 1.71 0.34
C TYR A 42 13.80 2.00 -0.57
N GLU A 43 14.98 1.44 -0.25
CA GLU A 43 16.19 1.69 -1.02
C GLU A 43 16.17 1.06 -2.43
N ALA A 44 15.49 -0.09 -2.59
CA ALA A 44 15.48 -0.83 -3.85
C ALA A 44 14.33 -0.46 -4.78
N GLU A 45 13.16 -0.12 -4.26
CA GLU A 45 11.92 0.02 -5.04
C GLU A 45 11.11 1.28 -4.69
N ASN A 46 11.66 2.18 -3.86
CA ASN A 46 10.96 3.36 -3.35
C ASN A 46 9.58 3.05 -2.73
N LYS A 47 9.52 1.95 -2.00
CA LYS A 47 8.35 1.55 -1.21
C LYS A 47 8.54 1.94 0.23
N ARG A 48 7.74 2.86 0.73
CA ARG A 48 7.69 3.23 2.14
C ARG A 48 6.51 2.59 2.82
N ALA A 49 6.70 2.06 4.00
CA ALA A 49 5.62 1.59 4.85
C ALA A 49 5.88 1.98 6.29
N GLU A 50 4.84 2.46 6.94
CA GLU A 50 4.79 2.71 8.37
C GLU A 50 4.80 1.40 9.16
N SER A 51 4.54 1.42 10.44
CA SER A 51 4.49 0.19 11.24
C SER A 51 3.22 -0.61 11.01
N MET A 52 3.32 -1.93 11.11
CA MET A 52 2.21 -2.90 11.15
C MET A 52 1.42 -3.18 9.85
N PRO A 53 1.79 -2.74 8.62
CA PRO A 53 1.14 -3.25 7.42
C PRO A 53 1.62 -4.67 7.10
N TYR A 54 0.79 -5.46 6.42
CA TYR A 54 1.18 -6.76 5.85
C TYR A 54 0.71 -6.92 4.41
N GLY A 55 1.41 -7.76 3.62
CA GLY A 55 1.13 -8.00 2.22
C GLY A 55 1.62 -6.91 1.25
N TRP A 56 2.02 -5.75 1.75
CA TRP A 56 2.53 -4.61 0.98
C TRP A 56 3.89 -4.88 0.33
N GLU A 57 4.63 -5.83 0.86
CA GLU A 57 5.95 -6.27 0.37
C GLU A 57 5.87 -7.07 -0.92
N SER A 58 4.68 -7.44 -1.36
CA SER A 58 4.44 -8.21 -2.59
C SER A 58 5.16 -7.58 -3.80
N PRO A 59 5.86 -8.38 -4.62
CA PRO A 59 6.50 -7.88 -5.85
C PRO A 59 5.50 -7.39 -6.90
N LEU A 60 4.21 -7.71 -6.76
CA LEU A 60 3.14 -7.23 -7.63
C LEU A 60 2.72 -5.79 -7.31
N ILE A 61 3.14 -5.27 -6.15
CA ILE A 61 2.93 -3.89 -5.76
C ILE A 61 4.20 -3.11 -6.14
N VAL A 62 4.17 -2.44 -7.28
CA VAL A 62 5.33 -1.71 -7.81
C VAL A 62 5.32 -0.27 -7.30
N GLY A 63 6.45 0.20 -6.73
CA GLY A 63 6.61 1.58 -6.26
C GLY A 63 6.65 2.63 -7.39
N PRO A 64 6.65 3.93 -7.09
CA PRO A 64 6.73 4.52 -5.76
C PRO A 64 5.41 4.47 -4.97
N ILE A 65 5.47 4.08 -3.69
CA ILE A 65 4.30 3.94 -2.83
C ILE A 65 4.64 4.28 -1.37
N GLU A 66 3.71 4.94 -0.68
CA GLU A 66 3.72 5.15 0.76
C GLU A 66 2.49 4.48 1.39
N VAL A 67 2.70 3.69 2.43
CA VAL A 67 1.66 2.91 3.11
C VAL A 67 1.63 3.29 4.58
N GLY A 68 0.47 3.70 5.06
CA GLY A 68 0.21 4.01 6.46
C GLY A 68 0.24 2.77 7.38
N LYS A 69 -0.12 3.00 8.63
CA LYS A 69 -0.12 1.98 9.68
C LYS A 69 -1.34 1.05 9.56
N TYR A 70 -1.20 -0.18 10.02
CA TYR A 70 -2.27 -1.17 10.15
C TYR A 70 -2.97 -1.56 8.83
N CYS A 71 -2.33 -1.32 7.68
CA CYS A 71 -2.90 -1.71 6.39
C CYS A 71 -2.77 -3.22 6.14
N SER A 72 -3.75 -3.76 5.42
CA SER A 72 -3.85 -5.18 5.07
C SER A 72 -4.02 -5.35 3.58
N PHE A 73 -3.11 -6.10 2.95
CA PHE A 73 -3.17 -6.40 1.51
C PHE A 73 -3.44 -7.89 1.33
N GLY A 74 -4.53 -8.21 0.65
CA GLY A 74 -4.84 -9.58 0.25
C GLY A 74 -3.83 -10.13 -0.77
N PRO A 75 -3.78 -11.46 -0.95
CA PRO A 75 -2.92 -12.07 -1.96
C PRO A 75 -3.32 -11.59 -3.36
N GLY A 76 -2.33 -11.49 -4.26
CA GLY A 76 -2.57 -11.12 -5.65
C GLY A 76 -2.86 -9.64 -5.90
N VAL A 77 -2.87 -8.78 -4.88
CA VAL A 77 -3.00 -7.32 -5.06
C VAL A 77 -1.91 -6.81 -5.97
N ARG A 78 -2.28 -6.02 -6.98
CA ARG A 78 -1.38 -5.44 -7.99
C ARG A 78 -1.47 -3.93 -8.01
N ARG A 79 -0.33 -3.31 -8.21
CA ARG A 79 -0.26 -1.87 -8.44
C ARG A 79 0.68 -1.59 -9.59
N PHE A 80 0.22 -0.79 -10.55
CA PHE A 80 0.99 -0.30 -11.69
C PHE A 80 1.25 1.20 -11.52
N PRO A 81 2.51 1.66 -11.49
CA PRO A 81 2.84 3.07 -11.25
C PRO A 81 2.79 3.94 -12.52
N VAL A 82 2.65 3.33 -13.69
CA VAL A 82 2.82 4.01 -14.97
C VAL A 82 2.01 3.32 -16.06
N ASN A 83 1.48 4.13 -16.97
CA ASN A 83 0.90 3.68 -18.25
C ASN A 83 1.90 3.82 -19.39
N HIS A 84 1.56 3.27 -20.55
CA HIS A 84 2.18 3.66 -21.82
C HIS A 84 1.85 5.13 -22.14
N ALA A 85 2.72 5.79 -22.90
CA ALA A 85 2.46 7.13 -23.42
C ALA A 85 1.37 7.05 -24.50
N ILE A 86 0.16 7.47 -24.14
CA ILE A 86 -1.03 7.35 -25.01
C ILE A 86 -1.18 8.54 -25.98
N ASP A 87 -0.47 9.62 -25.75
CA ASP A 87 -0.52 10.84 -26.55
C ASP A 87 0.55 10.87 -27.66
N MET A 88 1.27 9.77 -27.86
CA MET A 88 2.22 9.57 -28.94
C MET A 88 1.58 8.88 -30.16
N ILE A 89 2.17 9.04 -31.34
CA ILE A 89 1.74 8.35 -32.56
C ILE A 89 1.73 6.83 -32.38
N THR A 90 2.61 6.32 -31.53
CA THR A 90 2.69 4.90 -31.20
C THR A 90 2.61 4.67 -29.69
N THR A 91 1.95 3.62 -29.29
CA THR A 91 1.95 3.11 -27.90
C THR A 91 3.10 2.14 -27.64
N SER A 92 3.98 1.92 -28.62
CA SER A 92 5.11 1.03 -28.49
C SER A 92 6.16 1.59 -27.52
N PRO A 93 6.70 0.77 -26.60
CA PRO A 93 7.68 1.23 -25.62
C PRO A 93 9.01 1.70 -26.23
N TYR A 94 9.30 1.37 -27.48
CA TYR A 94 10.48 1.89 -28.18
C TYR A 94 10.54 3.41 -28.22
N ALA A 95 9.38 4.07 -28.28
CA ALA A 95 9.31 5.53 -28.38
C ALA A 95 9.48 6.27 -27.03
N PHE A 96 9.40 5.58 -25.89
CA PHE A 96 9.39 6.24 -24.57
C PHE A 96 10.13 5.51 -23.45
N ASN A 97 10.56 4.25 -23.69
CA ASN A 97 11.27 3.47 -22.68
C ASN A 97 12.72 3.21 -23.14
N PRO A 98 13.74 3.73 -22.43
CA PRO A 98 15.13 3.58 -22.83
C PRO A 98 15.64 2.13 -22.79
N VAL A 99 14.98 1.24 -22.04
CA VAL A 99 15.31 -0.21 -22.05
C VAL A 99 15.15 -0.81 -23.44
N CYS A 100 14.31 -0.23 -24.31
CA CYS A 100 14.11 -0.67 -25.69
C CYS A 100 15.18 -0.11 -26.68
N GLY A 101 16.06 0.77 -26.24
CA GLY A 101 17.25 1.22 -26.98
C GLY A 101 17.05 2.31 -28.02
N TRP A 102 15.81 2.83 -28.23
CA TRP A 102 15.55 3.90 -29.22
C TRP A 102 15.58 5.31 -28.62
N VAL A 103 15.36 5.43 -27.32
CA VAL A 103 15.38 6.70 -26.59
C VAL A 103 16.36 6.62 -25.44
N GLU A 104 16.96 7.74 -25.08
CA GLU A 104 17.95 7.81 -23.98
C GLU A 104 17.31 7.97 -22.61
N LYS A 105 16.12 8.56 -22.56
CA LYS A 105 15.40 8.87 -21.29
C LYS A 105 14.02 8.25 -21.27
N ASP A 106 13.62 7.84 -20.08
CA ASP A 106 12.24 7.41 -19.82
C ASP A 106 11.31 8.63 -19.86
N MET A 107 10.37 8.62 -20.78
CA MET A 107 9.42 9.72 -20.98
C MET A 107 8.09 9.48 -20.22
N ARG A 108 7.99 8.38 -19.50
CA ARG A 108 6.78 8.06 -18.73
C ARG A 108 6.81 8.76 -17.37
N GLU A 109 5.65 9.19 -16.93
CA GLU A 109 5.46 9.74 -15.60
C GLU A 109 5.01 8.66 -14.62
N TYR A 110 5.80 8.47 -13.57
CA TYR A 110 5.49 7.51 -12.51
C TYR A 110 4.67 8.17 -11.42
N THR A 111 3.48 7.67 -11.19
CA THR A 111 2.60 8.20 -10.15
C THR A 111 3.00 7.68 -8.77
N MET A 112 3.20 8.58 -7.82
CA MET A 112 3.26 8.24 -6.39
C MET A 112 1.88 7.85 -5.91
N LEU A 113 1.76 6.75 -5.16
CA LEU A 113 0.54 6.34 -4.48
C LEU A 113 0.74 6.49 -2.97
N THR A 114 -0.15 7.25 -2.34
CA THR A 114 -0.23 7.34 -0.87
C THR A 114 -1.45 6.58 -0.38
N ILE A 115 -1.23 5.59 0.48
CA ILE A 115 -2.27 4.83 1.16
C ILE A 115 -2.28 5.26 2.62
N GLY A 116 -3.44 5.68 3.11
CA GLY A 116 -3.65 6.07 4.51
C GLY A 116 -3.51 4.90 5.49
N ASN A 117 -4.02 5.09 6.69
CA ASN A 117 -3.96 4.11 7.77
C ASN A 117 -5.19 3.20 7.77
N ASP A 118 -5.09 2.00 8.32
CA ASP A 118 -6.21 1.06 8.49
C ASP A 118 -6.93 0.73 7.17
N VAL A 119 -6.18 0.64 6.05
CA VAL A 119 -6.73 0.31 4.74
C VAL A 119 -6.71 -1.20 4.54
N TRP A 120 -7.85 -1.76 4.14
CA TRP A 120 -7.95 -3.15 3.72
C TRP A 120 -8.17 -3.26 2.22
N ILE A 121 -7.23 -3.90 1.53
CA ILE A 121 -7.29 -4.19 0.10
C ILE A 121 -7.53 -5.69 -0.08
N GLY A 122 -8.69 -6.04 -0.62
CA GLY A 122 -9.08 -7.42 -0.89
C GLY A 122 -8.19 -8.11 -1.93
N ALA A 123 -8.21 -9.44 -1.92
CA ALA A 123 -7.40 -10.26 -2.83
C ALA A 123 -7.64 -9.88 -4.31
N ASP A 124 -6.59 -9.97 -5.11
CA ASP A 124 -6.59 -9.72 -6.56
C ASP A 124 -7.09 -8.32 -6.98
N ALA A 125 -7.19 -7.36 -6.07
CA ALA A 125 -7.48 -5.98 -6.42
C ALA A 125 -6.32 -5.37 -7.24
N ILE A 126 -6.68 -4.52 -8.21
CA ILE A 126 -5.72 -3.84 -9.09
C ILE A 126 -5.86 -2.34 -8.91
N ILE A 127 -4.75 -1.66 -8.63
CA ILE A 127 -4.67 -0.21 -8.50
C ILE A 127 -3.95 0.33 -9.73
N LEU A 128 -4.66 1.15 -10.51
CA LEU A 128 -4.14 1.73 -11.75
C LEU A 128 -3.32 3.00 -11.50
N PRO A 129 -2.49 3.42 -12.47
CA PRO A 129 -1.57 4.57 -12.32
C PRO A 129 -2.24 5.91 -12.03
N ASN A 130 -3.53 6.07 -12.36
CA ASN A 130 -4.25 7.32 -12.12
C ASN A 130 -4.58 7.57 -10.64
N VAL A 131 -4.45 6.54 -9.81
CA VAL A 131 -4.74 6.63 -8.36
C VAL A 131 -3.54 7.20 -7.65
N LYS A 132 -3.74 8.33 -6.98
CA LYS A 132 -2.72 9.02 -6.18
C LYS A 132 -2.94 8.82 -4.68
N THR A 133 -4.20 8.73 -4.25
CA THR A 133 -4.54 8.63 -2.83
C THR A 133 -5.61 7.58 -2.56
N ILE A 134 -5.43 6.86 -1.47
CA ILE A 134 -6.43 5.99 -0.84
C ILE A 134 -6.49 6.45 0.62
N GLY A 135 -7.64 6.97 1.05
CA GLY A 135 -7.82 7.55 2.37
C GLY A 135 -7.76 6.54 3.51
N ASP A 136 -7.69 7.04 4.75
CA ASP A 136 -7.70 6.21 5.95
C ASP A 136 -8.97 5.37 6.04
N GLY A 137 -8.85 4.15 6.57
CA GLY A 137 -9.98 3.27 6.85
C GLY A 137 -10.72 2.75 5.62
N VAL A 138 -10.19 2.89 4.41
CA VAL A 138 -10.79 2.41 3.17
C VAL A 138 -10.82 0.88 3.12
N ILE A 139 -11.89 0.34 2.56
CA ILE A 139 -12.01 -1.08 2.20
C ILE A 139 -12.17 -1.19 0.69
N ILE A 140 -11.29 -1.97 0.06
CA ILE A 140 -11.36 -2.31 -1.36
C ILE A 140 -11.75 -3.78 -1.49
N GLY A 141 -12.89 -4.06 -2.13
CA GLY A 141 -13.37 -5.42 -2.37
C GLY A 141 -12.40 -6.24 -3.24
N ALA A 142 -12.39 -7.54 -3.04
CA ALA A 142 -11.58 -8.46 -3.84
C ALA A 142 -11.91 -8.35 -5.34
N GLY A 143 -10.88 -8.50 -6.20
CA GLY A 143 -11.01 -8.42 -7.66
C GLY A 143 -11.36 -7.03 -8.21
N SER A 144 -11.36 -5.99 -7.39
CA SER A 144 -11.72 -4.64 -7.81
C SER A 144 -10.62 -3.98 -8.64
N ILE A 145 -11.01 -3.15 -9.61
CA ILE A 145 -10.09 -2.32 -10.41
C ILE A 145 -10.27 -0.86 -10.02
N VAL A 146 -9.33 -0.36 -9.22
CA VAL A 146 -9.33 1.02 -8.72
C VAL A 146 -8.75 1.94 -9.79
N THR A 147 -9.56 2.91 -10.24
CA THR A 147 -9.23 3.82 -11.34
C THR A 147 -9.17 5.29 -10.91
N LYS A 148 -9.57 5.62 -9.67
CA LYS A 148 -9.62 6.97 -9.10
C LYS A 148 -9.27 6.93 -7.63
N ASP A 149 -8.89 8.06 -7.09
CA ASP A 149 -8.67 8.28 -5.66
C ASP A 149 -9.89 7.87 -4.84
N ILE A 150 -9.66 7.34 -3.65
CA ILE A 150 -10.71 6.83 -2.77
C ILE A 150 -10.75 7.67 -1.49
N PRO A 151 -11.91 8.28 -1.16
CA PRO A 151 -12.05 9.06 0.06
C PRO A 151 -11.99 8.18 1.33
N PRO A 152 -11.62 8.75 2.49
CA PRO A 152 -11.52 8.02 3.74
C PRO A 152 -12.80 7.27 4.11
N TYR A 153 -12.66 6.10 4.74
CA TYR A 153 -13.74 5.22 5.20
C TYR A 153 -14.71 4.71 4.12
N ALA A 154 -14.42 4.93 2.85
CA ALA A 154 -15.22 4.37 1.77
C ALA A 154 -15.01 2.85 1.64
N VAL A 155 -16.09 2.14 1.31
CA VAL A 155 -16.08 0.75 0.87
C VAL A 155 -16.33 0.76 -0.61
N VAL A 156 -15.34 0.33 -1.39
CA VAL A 156 -15.37 0.32 -2.85
C VAL A 156 -15.26 -1.09 -3.40
N ALA A 157 -15.93 -1.38 -4.51
CA ALA A 157 -15.77 -2.65 -5.23
C ALA A 157 -16.15 -2.50 -6.71
N GLY A 158 -15.76 -3.50 -7.51
CA GLY A 158 -16.15 -3.65 -8.91
C GLY A 158 -15.07 -3.28 -9.92
N ASN A 159 -15.42 -3.36 -11.19
CA ASN A 159 -14.60 -2.99 -12.35
C ASN A 159 -15.39 -2.08 -13.29
N PRO A 160 -15.11 -0.76 -13.35
CA PRO A 160 -14.22 -0.04 -12.43
C PRO A 160 -14.83 0.05 -11.03
N ALA A 161 -13.97 0.13 -10.00
CA ALA A 161 -14.41 0.23 -8.61
C ALA A 161 -15.25 1.50 -8.38
N ARG A 162 -16.33 1.35 -7.63
CA ARG A 162 -17.25 2.43 -7.23
C ARG A 162 -17.47 2.40 -5.73
N VAL A 163 -17.72 3.54 -5.14
CA VAL A 163 -18.13 3.63 -3.75
C VAL A 163 -19.50 2.98 -3.60
N LEU A 164 -19.56 1.91 -2.80
CA LEU A 164 -20.80 1.21 -2.47
C LEU A 164 -21.46 1.84 -1.25
N ARG A 165 -20.66 2.22 -0.27
CA ARG A 165 -21.07 2.86 0.98
C ARG A 165 -19.83 3.37 1.73
N TYR A 166 -20.08 4.07 2.82
CA TYR A 166 -19.04 4.35 3.83
C TYR A 166 -19.15 3.35 4.99
N ARG A 167 -18.06 3.16 5.73
CA ARG A 167 -18.03 2.25 6.90
C ARG A 167 -18.98 2.72 8.00
N PHE A 168 -19.03 4.02 8.21
CA PHE A 168 -19.84 4.68 9.23
C PHE A 168 -20.50 5.92 8.65
N LYS A 169 -21.37 6.59 9.45
CA LYS A 169 -21.90 7.93 9.13
C LYS A 169 -20.74 8.94 9.10
N GLU A 170 -20.87 9.97 8.30
CA GLU A 170 -19.81 10.97 8.06
C GLU A 170 -19.25 11.55 9.37
N GLU A 171 -20.13 11.98 10.28
CA GLU A 171 -19.73 12.52 11.58
C GLU A 171 -18.84 11.55 12.38
N LEU A 172 -19.21 10.26 12.42
CA LEU A 172 -18.43 9.25 13.12
C LEU A 172 -17.10 8.96 12.42
N CYS A 173 -17.06 8.99 11.09
CA CYS A 173 -15.80 8.87 10.33
C CYS A 173 -14.82 9.99 10.70
N GLN A 174 -15.33 11.24 10.76
CA GLN A 174 -14.53 12.42 11.13
C GLN A 174 -13.99 12.30 12.56
N ARG A 175 -14.83 11.91 13.51
CA ARG A 175 -14.45 11.73 14.91
C ARG A 175 -13.42 10.61 15.08
N ILE A 176 -13.61 9.44 14.43
CA ILE A 176 -12.61 8.34 14.45
C ILE A 176 -11.29 8.82 13.86
N SER A 177 -11.30 9.54 12.73
CA SER A 177 -10.07 10.10 12.14
C SER A 177 -9.35 11.04 13.11
N ALA A 178 -10.10 11.89 13.83
CA ALA A 178 -9.54 12.86 14.77
C ALA A 178 -8.81 12.19 15.95
N THR A 179 -9.22 10.99 16.37
CA THR A 179 -8.54 10.25 17.43
C THR A 179 -7.11 9.85 17.06
N ARG A 180 -6.81 9.71 15.77
CA ARG A 180 -5.53 9.18 15.26
C ARG A 180 -5.08 7.94 16.02
N TRP A 181 -6.00 7.02 16.33
CA TRP A 181 -5.77 5.85 17.17
C TRP A 181 -4.56 4.99 16.72
N TRP A 182 -4.26 5.02 15.45
CA TRP A 182 -3.09 4.32 14.89
C TRP A 182 -1.74 4.91 15.34
N ASP A 183 -1.72 6.09 15.95
CA ASP A 183 -0.52 6.73 16.50
C ASP A 183 -0.32 6.43 17.98
N LEU A 184 -1.34 5.87 18.66
CA LEU A 184 -1.28 5.54 20.08
C LEU A 184 -0.25 4.43 20.37
N PRO A 185 0.39 4.45 21.55
CA PRO A 185 1.26 3.38 21.99
C PRO A 185 0.52 2.04 22.09
N LYS A 186 1.21 0.95 21.80
CA LYS A 186 0.63 -0.40 21.87
C LYS A 186 -0.01 -0.71 23.21
N SER A 187 0.58 -0.27 24.34
CA SER A 187 0.03 -0.45 25.68
C SER A 187 -1.35 0.15 25.81
N GLU A 188 -1.57 1.34 25.26
CA GLU A 188 -2.85 2.04 25.27
C GLU A 188 -3.86 1.35 24.34
N LEU A 189 -3.44 0.98 23.12
CA LEU A 189 -4.29 0.24 22.21
C LEU A 189 -4.80 -1.09 22.81
N LEU A 190 -3.98 -1.77 23.58
CA LEU A 190 -4.40 -3.02 24.24
C LEU A 190 -5.53 -2.79 25.25
N THR A 191 -5.56 -1.66 25.96
CA THR A 191 -6.67 -1.32 26.88
C THR A 191 -7.93 -0.91 26.14
N LEU A 192 -7.79 -0.36 24.93
CA LEU A 192 -8.90 0.09 24.07
C LEU A 192 -9.51 -1.03 23.22
N LEU A 193 -8.85 -2.19 23.08
CA LEU A 193 -9.32 -3.29 22.22
C LEU A 193 -10.80 -3.70 22.46
N PRO A 194 -11.34 -3.75 23.69
CA PRO A 194 -12.75 -4.07 23.90
C PRO A 194 -13.73 -3.06 23.27
N LEU A 195 -13.26 -1.83 23.03
CA LEU A 195 -14.06 -0.76 22.42
C LEU A 195 -13.98 -0.74 20.87
N PHE A 196 -13.06 -1.49 20.26
CA PHE A 196 -12.90 -1.50 18.81
C PHE A 196 -14.13 -2.01 18.05
N SER A 197 -14.95 -2.84 18.68
CA SER A 197 -16.24 -3.26 18.13
C SER A 197 -17.39 -2.28 18.40
N LYS A 198 -17.12 -1.19 19.13
CA LYS A 198 -18.09 -0.17 19.55
C LYS A 198 -17.58 1.24 19.22
N PRO A 199 -17.57 1.62 17.95
CA PRO A 199 -16.85 2.82 17.50
C PRO A 199 -17.33 4.13 18.17
N GLU A 200 -18.62 4.27 18.48
CA GLU A 200 -19.12 5.46 19.19
C GLU A 200 -18.66 5.52 20.66
N GLU A 201 -18.59 4.37 21.34
CA GLU A 201 -18.05 4.31 22.71
C GLU A 201 -16.54 4.57 22.70
N PHE A 202 -15.84 4.02 21.71
CA PHE A 202 -14.41 4.23 21.52
C PHE A 202 -14.07 5.72 21.38
N VAL A 203 -14.77 6.43 20.50
CA VAL A 203 -14.52 7.85 20.27
C VAL A 203 -14.80 8.67 21.54
N ARG A 204 -15.94 8.43 22.20
CA ARG A 204 -16.27 9.11 23.47
C ARG A 204 -15.26 8.87 24.59
N HIS A 205 -14.56 7.75 24.55
CA HIS A 205 -13.54 7.42 25.55
C HIS A 205 -12.23 8.19 25.34
N ILE A 206 -11.93 8.52 24.08
CA ILE A 206 -10.68 9.21 23.71
C ILE A 206 -10.84 10.74 23.70
N GLU A 207 -12.05 11.27 23.38
CA GLU A 207 -12.37 12.67 23.45
C GLU A 207 -12.38 13.19 24.88
#